data_36a4df703460e5dd58c5b291c27f6018
#
_entry.id   36a4df703460e5dd58c5b291c27f6018
#
_cell.length_a   1.000
_cell.length_b   1.000
_cell.length_c   1.000
_cell.angle_alpha   90.00
_cell.angle_beta   90.00
_cell.angle_gamma   90.00
#
_symmetry.space_group_name_H-M   'P 1'
#
loop_
_entity.id
_entity.type
_entity.pdbx_description
1 polymer ?
#
loop_
_entity_poly.entity_id
_entity_poly.type
_entity_poly.pdbx_seq_one_letter_code
_entity_poly.pdbx_strand_id
1 'polypeptide(L)'
;QNLALFAMAFYGKTIVYRTTDFKSNEYRNLLGGNLFEHHEDNPMLGYRGVSRNIHDWEIEAFKLARGVYGGSNLQLMLPFVRTLEEARSMRTYLSQVHKLTSGQDGLRIIQMSEIPSNAILAKQFIQEFDGFSIGSNDMTQMVLATDRDNARLGHIYDEEDPAVVWAILVSIFTGQKYGKKVGFCGQGISNSVILRGLVAIAGIVSASVVPDTYFQTVFDIAAVEAENIPTSKLGEWLGKQHHQRLAKLMEEAGYGHILKKYTLPQDIQEWYEGELQRRHEQLREHLDTPKESFYRTE
;
A
#
# COMPACT_ATOMS: atom_id res chain seq x y z
N GLN A 1 20.05 16.35 0.91
CA GLN A 1 20.85 15.80 -0.21
C GLN A 1 20.29 14.47 -0.72
N ASN A 2 20.12 13.44 0.13
CA ASN A 2 19.69 12.11 -0.31
C ASN A 2 18.35 12.13 -1.06
N LEU A 3 17.35 12.87 -0.57
CA LEU A 3 16.05 13.00 -1.24
C LEU A 3 16.19 13.66 -2.63
N ALA A 4 17.06 14.64 -2.75
CA ALA A 4 17.35 15.28 -4.02
C ALA A 4 18.06 14.34 -5.00
N LEU A 5 18.99 13.51 -4.52
CA LEU A 5 19.65 12.48 -5.35
C LEU A 5 18.63 11.47 -5.89
N PHE A 6 17.69 11.03 -5.08
CA PHE A 6 16.56 10.19 -5.53
C PHE A 6 15.75 10.89 -6.61
N ALA A 7 15.38 12.16 -6.39
CA ALA A 7 14.62 12.93 -7.36
C ALA A 7 15.34 13.05 -8.71
N MET A 8 16.65 13.26 -8.69
CA MET A 8 17.48 13.34 -9.89
C MET A 8 17.64 11.99 -10.59
N ALA A 9 17.88 10.91 -9.83
CA ALA A 9 18.04 9.56 -10.37
C ALA A 9 16.79 9.07 -11.12
N PHE A 10 15.62 9.52 -10.71
CA PHE A 10 14.33 9.20 -11.31
C PHE A 10 13.69 10.40 -12.03
N TYR A 11 14.50 11.27 -12.61
CA TYR A 11 14.00 12.42 -13.35
C TYR A 11 12.96 12.00 -14.40
N GLY A 12 11.87 12.76 -14.47
CA GLY A 12 10.72 12.43 -15.34
C GLY A 12 9.75 11.38 -14.78
N LYS A 13 10.08 10.72 -13.67
CA LYS A 13 9.18 9.82 -12.94
C LYS A 13 8.72 10.45 -11.64
N THR A 14 7.49 10.18 -11.23
CA THR A 14 6.98 10.62 -9.92
C THR A 14 7.66 9.83 -8.80
N ILE A 15 8.15 10.53 -7.80
CA ILE A 15 8.62 9.96 -6.53
C ILE A 15 7.70 10.44 -5.43
N VAL A 16 7.26 9.52 -4.58
CA VAL A 16 6.44 9.83 -3.42
C VAL A 16 7.29 9.71 -2.16
N TYR A 17 7.47 10.82 -1.46
CA TYR A 17 8.13 10.86 -0.17
C TYR A 17 7.10 10.74 0.94
N ARG A 18 7.21 9.71 1.76
CA ARG A 18 6.39 9.52 2.96
C ARG A 18 7.07 10.22 4.14
N THR A 19 6.32 11.06 4.85
CA THR A 19 6.82 11.61 6.12
C THR A 19 7.01 10.52 7.16
N THR A 20 7.85 10.79 8.14
CA THR A 20 8.24 9.83 9.18
C THR A 20 7.00 9.31 9.93
N ASP A 21 7.00 7.99 10.17
CA ASP A 21 5.93 7.27 10.85
C ASP A 21 6.49 6.17 11.77
N PHE A 22 7.46 6.52 12.59
CA PHE A 22 7.97 5.62 13.61
C PHE A 22 7.02 5.57 14.81
N LYS A 23 6.77 4.36 15.29
CA LYS A 23 6.06 4.12 16.53
C LYS A 23 6.95 4.47 17.74
N SER A 24 6.34 4.73 18.90
CA SER A 24 7.07 5.07 20.12
C SER A 24 8.10 3.99 20.53
N ASN A 25 7.78 2.71 20.39
CA ASN A 25 8.70 1.62 20.67
C ASN A 25 9.91 1.59 19.70
N GLU A 26 9.72 1.96 18.44
CA GLU A 26 10.79 2.06 17.45
C GLU A 26 11.73 3.21 17.79
N TYR A 27 11.21 4.37 18.18
CA TYR A 27 12.03 5.50 18.66
C TYR A 27 12.78 5.15 19.94
N ARG A 28 12.12 4.47 20.90
CA ARG A 28 12.76 4.07 22.16
C ARG A 28 13.94 3.14 21.95
N ASN A 29 13.93 2.35 20.90
CA ASN A 29 15.02 1.42 20.56
C ASN A 29 16.21 2.10 19.86
N LEU A 30 16.09 3.36 19.48
CA LEU A 30 17.21 4.14 18.96
C LEU A 30 18.18 4.50 20.11
N LEU A 31 19.43 4.77 19.77
CA LEU A 31 20.44 5.18 20.75
C LEU A 31 19.98 6.43 21.54
N GLY A 32 19.79 6.28 22.83
CA GLY A 32 19.28 7.33 23.71
C GLY A 32 17.75 7.55 23.63
N GLY A 33 17.05 6.85 22.74
CA GLY A 33 15.60 7.04 22.51
C GLY A 33 14.74 6.85 23.75
N ASN A 34 15.13 5.92 24.63
CA ASN A 34 14.45 5.65 25.89
C ASN A 34 14.47 6.83 26.89
N LEU A 35 15.33 7.81 26.68
CA LEU A 35 15.41 9.03 27.52
C LEU A 35 14.37 10.10 27.10
N PHE A 36 13.94 10.06 25.85
CA PHE A 36 13.09 11.10 25.25
C PHE A 36 11.69 10.58 24.89
N GLU A 37 11.57 9.28 24.63
CA GLU A 37 10.32 8.70 24.16
C GLU A 37 9.54 8.03 25.30
N HIS A 38 8.29 8.40 25.47
CA HIS A 38 7.41 7.80 26.45
C HIS A 38 7.09 6.33 26.10
N HIS A 39 6.82 5.53 27.12
CA HIS A 39 6.31 4.20 26.96
C HIS A 39 4.82 4.27 26.58
N GLU A 40 4.43 3.53 25.56
CA GLU A 40 3.04 3.29 25.19
C GLU A 40 2.75 1.79 25.29
N ASP A 41 1.61 1.44 25.86
CA ASP A 41 1.19 0.04 25.95
C ASP A 41 0.81 -0.54 24.59
N ASN A 42 0.28 0.29 23.69
CA ASN A 42 -0.12 -0.07 22.33
C ASN A 42 0.50 0.86 21.29
N PRO A 43 1.81 0.76 21.02
CA PRO A 43 2.50 1.68 20.10
C PRO A 43 1.90 1.70 18.69
N MET A 44 1.32 0.57 18.24
CA MET A 44 0.69 0.48 16.94
C MET A 44 -0.53 1.41 16.82
N LEU A 45 -1.30 1.58 17.89
CA LEU A 45 -2.46 2.48 17.98
C LEU A 45 -2.11 3.85 18.57
N GLY A 46 -0.86 4.03 18.97
CA GLY A 46 -0.38 5.14 19.76
C GLY A 46 -0.04 6.39 18.94
N TYR A 47 0.87 7.19 19.49
CA TYR A 47 1.30 8.48 18.98
C TYR A 47 2.28 8.31 17.82
N ARG A 48 1.77 8.24 16.60
CA ARG A 48 2.51 8.03 15.35
C ARG A 48 1.86 8.76 14.16
N GLY A 49 2.54 8.79 13.03
CA GLY A 49 2.06 9.43 11.81
C GLY A 49 1.79 10.91 12.00
N VAL A 50 0.72 11.40 11.38
CA VAL A 50 0.38 12.84 11.39
C VAL A 50 0.05 13.41 12.79
N SER A 51 -0.42 12.56 13.72
CA SER A 51 -0.70 12.98 15.10
C SER A 51 0.57 13.40 15.85
N ARG A 52 1.73 12.87 15.45
CA ARG A 52 3.02 13.12 16.09
C ARG A 52 3.62 14.48 15.73
N ASN A 53 2.93 15.27 14.95
CA ASN A 53 3.44 16.48 14.30
C ASN A 53 4.64 16.16 13.38
N ILE A 54 4.40 16.27 12.10
CA ILE A 54 5.49 16.20 11.13
C ILE A 54 6.54 17.22 11.53
N HIS A 55 7.76 16.78 11.70
CA HIS A 55 8.84 17.67 12.11
C HIS A 55 9.05 18.77 11.06
N ASP A 56 9.04 20.02 11.48
CA ASP A 56 9.25 21.18 10.60
C ASP A 56 10.51 21.03 9.76
N TRP A 57 11.58 20.52 10.34
CA TRP A 57 12.84 20.29 9.64
C TRP A 57 12.71 19.23 8.53
N GLU A 58 11.84 18.23 8.67
CA GLU A 58 11.56 17.24 7.64
C GLU A 58 10.87 17.88 6.44
N ILE A 59 9.88 18.71 6.68
CA ILE A 59 9.17 19.46 5.63
C ILE A 59 10.11 20.48 4.96
N GLU A 60 10.94 21.18 5.73
CA GLU A 60 11.94 22.09 5.15
C GLU A 60 12.95 21.34 4.27
N ALA A 61 13.41 20.14 4.69
CA ALA A 61 14.27 19.31 3.86
C ALA A 61 13.57 18.86 2.56
N PHE A 62 12.28 18.52 2.62
CA PHE A 62 11.47 18.21 1.45
C PHE A 62 11.36 19.43 0.51
N LYS A 63 11.08 20.63 1.05
CA LYS A 63 11.00 21.88 0.28
C LYS A 63 12.33 22.21 -0.42
N LEU A 64 13.44 22.08 0.31
CA LEU A 64 14.78 22.27 -0.27
C LEU A 64 15.05 21.29 -1.40
N ALA A 65 14.71 20.02 -1.23
CA ALA A 65 14.89 19.01 -2.26
C ALA A 65 14.05 19.31 -3.51
N ARG A 66 12.83 19.80 -3.33
CA ARG A 66 11.91 20.15 -4.42
C ARG A 66 12.30 21.43 -5.13
N GLY A 67 12.51 22.50 -4.35
CA GLY A 67 12.72 23.84 -4.88
C GLY A 67 14.16 24.13 -5.26
N VAL A 68 15.09 23.99 -4.32
CA VAL A 68 16.49 24.36 -4.52
C VAL A 68 17.26 23.35 -5.37
N TYR A 69 16.99 22.05 -5.15
CA TYR A 69 17.70 20.98 -5.84
C TYR A 69 16.95 20.41 -7.05
N GLY A 70 15.87 21.07 -7.48
CA GLY A 70 15.17 20.74 -8.73
C GLY A 70 14.35 19.46 -8.71
N GLY A 71 14.05 18.90 -7.53
CA GLY A 71 13.24 17.68 -7.36
C GLY A 71 11.75 17.90 -7.53
N SER A 72 11.30 18.59 -8.59
CA SER A 72 9.88 18.89 -8.85
C SER A 72 9.00 17.65 -9.01
N ASN A 73 9.60 16.49 -9.28
CA ASN A 73 8.95 15.18 -9.37
C ASN A 73 8.63 14.55 -8.00
N LEU A 74 9.12 15.13 -6.89
CA LEU A 74 8.80 14.68 -5.54
C LEU A 74 7.37 15.07 -5.17
N GLN A 75 6.63 14.12 -4.61
CA GLN A 75 5.29 14.30 -4.05
C GLN A 75 5.32 13.95 -2.57
N LEU A 76 4.43 14.54 -1.78
CA LEU A 76 4.37 14.33 -0.35
C LEU A 76 3.29 13.31 0.00
N MET A 77 3.60 12.37 0.89
CA MET A 77 2.64 11.40 1.41
C MET A 77 2.56 11.47 2.92
N LEU A 78 1.33 11.55 3.43
CA LEU A 78 1.01 11.61 4.85
C LEU A 78 0.57 10.24 5.34
N PRO A 79 1.30 9.62 6.28
CA PRO A 79 0.95 8.32 6.85
C PRO A 79 -0.02 8.47 8.02
N PHE A 80 -0.77 7.43 8.27
CA PHE A 80 -1.56 7.19 9.47
C PHE A 80 -2.52 8.31 9.85
N VAL A 81 -3.24 8.84 8.86
CA VAL A 81 -4.26 9.89 9.05
C VAL A 81 -5.54 9.23 9.52
N ARG A 82 -5.91 9.40 10.79
CA ARG A 82 -7.03 8.70 11.44
C ARG A 82 -8.38 9.30 11.16
N THR A 83 -8.46 10.62 11.18
CA THR A 83 -9.73 11.36 11.12
C THR A 83 -9.71 12.43 10.03
N LEU A 84 -10.90 12.83 9.59
CA LEU A 84 -11.03 13.95 8.64
C LEU A 84 -10.55 15.27 9.26
N GLU A 85 -10.65 15.40 10.56
CA GLU A 85 -10.14 16.58 11.28
C GLU A 85 -8.62 16.63 11.24
N GLU A 86 -7.93 15.51 11.50
CA GLU A 86 -6.48 15.41 11.32
C GLU A 86 -6.06 15.74 9.88
N ALA A 87 -6.79 15.20 8.88
CA ALA A 87 -6.52 15.47 7.47
C ALA A 87 -6.57 16.99 7.17
N ARG A 88 -7.63 17.66 7.60
CA ARG A 88 -7.83 19.10 7.39
C ARG A 88 -6.83 19.94 8.15
N SER A 89 -6.58 19.60 9.41
CA SER A 89 -5.61 20.29 10.26
C SER A 89 -4.21 20.21 9.65
N MET A 90 -3.80 19.03 9.19
CA MET A 90 -2.50 18.83 8.57
C MET A 90 -2.38 19.60 7.24
N ARG A 91 -3.40 19.58 6.39
CA ARG A 91 -3.39 20.38 5.15
C ARG A 91 -3.30 21.88 5.44
N THR A 92 -4.02 22.35 6.44
CA THR A 92 -3.97 23.74 6.88
C THR A 92 -2.58 24.10 7.40
N TYR A 93 -1.98 23.23 8.20
CA TYR A 93 -0.63 23.39 8.71
C TYR A 93 0.42 23.45 7.57
N LEU A 94 0.40 22.51 6.65
CA LEU A 94 1.29 22.51 5.50
C LEU A 94 1.15 23.78 4.65
N SER A 95 -0.07 24.24 4.42
CA SER A 95 -0.34 25.44 3.63
C SER A 95 0.04 26.73 4.37
N GLN A 96 -0.34 26.87 5.63
CA GLN A 96 -0.16 28.12 6.36
C GLN A 96 1.27 28.29 6.89
N VAL A 97 1.86 27.23 7.43
CA VAL A 97 3.21 27.28 8.02
C VAL A 97 4.28 27.08 6.96
N HIS A 98 4.19 26.02 6.17
CA HIS A 98 5.22 25.64 5.22
C HIS A 98 5.02 26.17 3.80
N LYS A 99 3.87 26.79 3.52
CA LYS A 99 3.52 27.30 2.17
C LYS A 99 3.48 26.18 1.12
N LEU A 100 3.13 24.97 1.54
CA LEU A 100 2.94 23.82 0.69
C LEU A 100 1.45 23.61 0.45
N THR A 101 1.01 23.88 -0.78
CA THR A 101 -0.39 23.73 -1.18
C THR A 101 -0.50 22.76 -2.35
N SER A 102 -1.48 21.86 -2.28
CA SER A 102 -1.80 20.94 -3.36
C SER A 102 -2.02 21.69 -4.68
N GLY A 103 -1.46 21.20 -5.77
CA GLY A 103 -1.51 21.80 -7.10
C GLY A 103 -0.44 22.84 -7.37
N GLN A 104 0.12 23.49 -6.34
CA GLN A 104 1.16 24.50 -6.51
C GLN A 104 2.45 23.84 -7.00
N ASP A 105 3.01 24.33 -8.11
CA ASP A 105 4.21 23.81 -8.74
C ASP A 105 4.14 22.28 -9.01
N GLY A 106 2.92 21.78 -9.29
CA GLY A 106 2.68 20.36 -9.54
C GLY A 106 2.79 19.47 -8.30
N LEU A 107 2.81 20.05 -7.09
CA LEU A 107 2.81 19.28 -5.84
C LEU A 107 1.50 18.53 -5.67
N ARG A 108 1.59 17.26 -5.34
CA ARG A 108 0.47 16.44 -4.86
C ARG A 108 0.72 16.04 -3.42
N ILE A 109 -0.33 16.13 -2.61
CA ILE A 109 -0.34 15.67 -1.23
C ILE A 109 -1.22 14.42 -1.19
N ILE A 110 -0.60 13.28 -0.94
CA ILE A 110 -1.19 11.94 -1.00
C ILE A 110 -1.41 11.45 0.43
N GLN A 111 -2.52 10.77 0.66
CA GLN A 111 -2.75 10.07 1.93
C GLN A 111 -2.35 8.60 1.81
N MET A 112 -1.68 8.05 2.82
CA MET A 112 -1.58 6.61 2.97
C MET A 112 -2.93 6.06 3.47
N SER A 113 -3.58 5.24 2.67
CA SER A 113 -4.82 4.54 3.04
C SER A 113 -4.43 3.23 3.69
N GLU A 114 -4.42 3.19 5.01
CA GLU A 114 -3.83 2.09 5.77
C GLU A 114 -4.56 1.74 7.07
N ILE A 115 -5.67 2.42 7.35
CA ILE A 115 -6.51 2.13 8.50
C ILE A 115 -7.99 2.06 8.09
N PRO A 116 -8.84 1.32 8.81
CA PRO A 116 -10.24 1.11 8.43
C PRO A 116 -11.04 2.38 8.19
N SER A 117 -10.81 3.45 8.98
CA SER A 117 -11.49 4.73 8.79
C SER A 117 -11.27 5.33 7.41
N ASN A 118 -10.09 5.09 6.82
CA ASN A 118 -9.78 5.59 5.48
C ASN A 118 -10.63 4.90 4.40
N ALA A 119 -10.90 3.61 4.54
CA ALA A 119 -11.78 2.88 3.63
C ALA A 119 -13.26 3.22 3.88
N ILE A 120 -13.70 3.26 5.13
CA ILE A 120 -15.10 3.57 5.51
C ILE A 120 -15.50 4.97 5.03
N LEU A 121 -14.61 5.95 5.18
CA LEU A 121 -14.82 7.34 4.79
C LEU A 121 -14.01 7.73 3.54
N ALA A 122 -13.71 6.77 2.67
CA ALA A 122 -12.85 6.98 1.51
C ALA A 122 -13.29 8.16 0.64
N LYS A 123 -14.61 8.33 0.45
CA LYS A 123 -15.19 9.46 -0.29
C LYS A 123 -14.81 10.81 0.31
N GLN A 124 -14.85 10.93 1.62
CA GLN A 124 -14.53 12.18 2.31
C GLN A 124 -13.02 12.43 2.32
N PHE A 125 -12.23 11.39 2.60
CA PHE A 125 -10.77 11.50 2.58
C PHE A 125 -10.21 11.86 1.22
N ILE A 126 -10.72 11.25 0.13
CA ILE A 126 -10.20 11.53 -1.22
C ILE A 126 -10.44 12.98 -1.67
N GLN A 127 -11.40 13.68 -1.07
CA GLN A 127 -11.64 15.09 -1.33
C GLN A 127 -10.59 15.99 -0.65
N GLU A 128 -9.99 15.52 0.42
CA GLU A 128 -8.94 16.25 1.13
C GLU A 128 -7.54 16.04 0.51
N PHE A 129 -7.35 15.00 -0.33
CA PHE A 129 -6.05 14.63 -0.87
C PHE A 129 -6.04 14.49 -2.40
N ASP A 130 -4.85 14.46 -2.99
CA ASP A 130 -4.65 14.32 -4.44
C ASP A 130 -4.59 12.87 -4.91
N GLY A 131 -4.71 11.94 -3.99
CA GLY A 131 -4.71 10.52 -4.23
C GLY A 131 -4.50 9.71 -2.97
N PHE A 132 -4.54 8.40 -3.12
CA PHE A 132 -4.19 7.46 -2.07
C PHE A 132 -2.95 6.65 -2.43
N SER A 133 -2.25 6.17 -1.41
CA SER A 133 -1.29 5.08 -1.51
C SER A 133 -1.67 4.04 -0.48
N ILE A 134 -1.94 2.82 -0.89
CA ILE A 134 -2.45 1.78 0.01
C ILE A 134 -1.31 1.18 0.79
N GLY A 135 -1.36 1.28 2.12
CA GLY A 135 -0.45 0.64 3.07
C GLY A 135 -1.06 -0.66 3.58
N SER A 136 -0.93 -1.75 2.81
CA SER A 136 -1.60 -3.02 3.13
C SER A 136 -1.18 -3.61 4.46
N ASN A 137 0.06 -3.38 4.90
CA ASN A 137 0.55 -3.93 6.15
C ASN A 137 -0.27 -3.44 7.35
N ASP A 138 -0.40 -2.12 7.50
CA ASP A 138 -1.15 -1.51 8.58
C ASP A 138 -2.66 -1.72 8.39
N MET A 139 -3.14 -1.65 7.14
CA MET A 139 -4.54 -1.97 6.82
C MET A 139 -4.91 -3.37 7.31
N THR A 140 -4.09 -4.38 7.03
CA THR A 140 -4.33 -5.76 7.47
C THR A 140 -4.33 -5.88 8.98
N GLN A 141 -3.33 -5.30 9.65
CA GLN A 141 -3.27 -5.30 11.11
C GLN A 141 -4.51 -4.67 11.75
N MET A 142 -4.96 -3.54 11.21
CA MET A 142 -6.09 -2.79 11.78
C MET A 142 -7.44 -3.41 11.44
N VAL A 143 -7.62 -3.94 10.24
CA VAL A 143 -8.86 -4.59 9.82
C VAL A 143 -9.06 -5.89 10.57
N LEU A 144 -8.00 -6.70 10.70
CA LEU A 144 -8.07 -8.01 11.38
C LEU A 144 -7.78 -7.91 12.89
N ALA A 145 -7.44 -6.72 13.40
CA ALA A 145 -7.02 -6.50 14.79
C ALA A 145 -5.88 -7.45 15.20
N THR A 146 -4.92 -7.66 14.32
CA THR A 146 -3.84 -8.66 14.47
C THR A 146 -2.48 -7.99 14.36
N ASP A 147 -1.61 -8.23 15.33
CA ASP A 147 -0.21 -7.82 15.26
C ASP A 147 0.57 -8.80 14.37
N ARG A 148 1.12 -8.33 13.26
CA ARG A 148 1.92 -9.13 12.31
C ARG A 148 3.18 -9.72 12.92
N ASP A 149 3.73 -9.05 13.95
CA ASP A 149 4.97 -9.45 14.61
C ASP A 149 4.72 -10.46 15.74
N ASN A 150 3.43 -10.76 16.03
CA ASN A 150 3.05 -11.75 17.02
C ASN A 150 3.08 -13.16 16.42
N ALA A 151 4.08 -13.96 16.79
CA ALA A 151 4.26 -15.31 16.27
C ALA A 151 3.06 -16.26 16.51
N ARG A 152 2.21 -15.99 17.50
CA ARG A 152 1.01 -16.79 17.79
C ARG A 152 -0.17 -16.43 16.90
N LEU A 153 -0.20 -15.21 16.38
CA LEU A 153 -1.29 -14.67 15.55
C LEU A 153 -0.92 -14.57 14.07
N GLY A 154 0.31 -14.88 13.70
CA GLY A 154 0.79 -14.77 12.32
C GLY A 154 -0.05 -15.55 11.29
N HIS A 155 -0.72 -16.62 11.72
CA HIS A 155 -1.64 -17.39 10.89
C HIS A 155 -2.98 -16.67 10.60
N ILE A 156 -3.31 -15.62 11.36
CA ILE A 156 -4.50 -14.78 11.16
C ILE A 156 -4.15 -13.57 10.28
N TYR A 157 -2.89 -13.14 10.29
CA TYR A 157 -2.44 -12.02 9.47
C TYR A 157 -2.42 -12.45 7.99
N ASP A 158 -3.46 -12.04 7.27
CA ASP A 158 -3.66 -12.42 5.87
C ASP A 158 -4.07 -11.18 5.05
N GLU A 159 -3.18 -10.72 4.16
CA GLU A 159 -3.44 -9.58 3.29
C GLU A 159 -4.46 -9.91 2.18
N GLU A 160 -4.76 -11.21 1.99
CA GLU A 160 -5.79 -11.71 1.08
C GLU A 160 -7.14 -11.92 1.78
N ASP A 161 -7.25 -11.64 3.08
CA ASP A 161 -8.53 -11.73 3.78
C ASP A 161 -9.57 -10.83 3.10
N PRO A 162 -10.80 -11.33 2.91
CA PRO A 162 -11.86 -10.59 2.22
C PRO A 162 -12.14 -9.19 2.78
N ALA A 163 -12.00 -8.98 4.09
CA ALA A 163 -12.21 -7.68 4.69
C ALA A 163 -11.09 -6.69 4.35
N VAL A 164 -9.85 -7.18 4.28
CA VAL A 164 -8.69 -6.40 3.87
C VAL A 164 -8.79 -6.04 2.39
N VAL A 165 -9.08 -7.01 1.55
CA VAL A 165 -9.25 -6.80 0.10
C VAL A 165 -10.40 -5.84 -0.18
N TRP A 166 -11.51 -5.92 0.57
CA TRP A 166 -12.59 -4.95 0.47
C TRP A 166 -12.09 -3.52 0.73
N ALA A 167 -11.33 -3.30 1.80
CA ALA A 167 -10.80 -1.98 2.14
C ALA A 167 -9.85 -1.44 1.06
N ILE A 168 -9.00 -2.32 0.49
CA ILE A 168 -8.11 -2.01 -0.64
C ILE A 168 -8.94 -1.57 -1.86
N LEU A 169 -9.92 -2.37 -2.26
CA LEU A 169 -10.73 -2.09 -3.46
C LEU A 169 -11.59 -0.84 -3.31
N VAL A 170 -12.16 -0.60 -2.13
CA VAL A 170 -12.89 0.64 -1.85
C VAL A 170 -12.00 1.87 -2.07
N SER A 171 -10.77 1.81 -1.60
CA SER A 171 -9.81 2.91 -1.79
C SER A 171 -9.51 3.13 -3.27
N ILE A 172 -9.28 2.06 -4.04
CA ILE A 172 -8.99 2.14 -5.48
C ILE A 172 -10.19 2.73 -6.24
N PHE A 173 -11.37 2.13 -6.08
CA PHE A 173 -12.55 2.55 -6.83
C PHE A 173 -13.04 3.94 -6.44
N THR A 174 -12.88 4.32 -5.18
CA THR A 174 -13.17 5.69 -4.76
C THR A 174 -12.22 6.67 -5.44
N GLY A 175 -10.92 6.39 -5.47
CA GLY A 175 -9.96 7.23 -6.19
C GLY A 175 -10.35 7.40 -7.66
N GLN A 176 -10.63 6.31 -8.35
CA GLN A 176 -11.05 6.34 -9.76
C GLN A 176 -12.33 7.17 -9.97
N LYS A 177 -13.34 6.96 -9.12
CA LYS A 177 -14.61 7.70 -9.20
C LYS A 177 -14.40 9.22 -9.10
N TYR A 178 -13.41 9.66 -8.36
CA TYR A 178 -13.07 11.08 -8.19
C TYR A 178 -11.93 11.56 -9.09
N GLY A 179 -11.49 10.75 -10.06
CA GLY A 179 -10.39 11.08 -10.98
C GLY A 179 -9.03 11.22 -10.29
N LYS A 180 -8.86 10.60 -9.12
CA LYS A 180 -7.64 10.65 -8.31
C LYS A 180 -6.83 9.36 -8.49
N LYS A 181 -5.50 9.50 -8.45
CA LYS A 181 -4.59 8.36 -8.58
C LYS A 181 -4.48 7.58 -7.28
N VAL A 182 -4.47 6.25 -7.39
CA VAL A 182 -4.25 5.36 -6.26
C VAL A 182 -3.05 4.47 -6.55
N GLY A 183 -2.05 4.52 -5.68
CA GLY A 183 -0.90 3.64 -5.68
C GLY A 183 -0.99 2.58 -4.57
N PHE A 184 -0.05 1.67 -4.57
CA PHE A 184 0.09 0.64 -3.55
C PHE A 184 1.52 0.63 -3.02
N CYS A 185 1.72 0.67 -1.72
CA CYS A 185 3.04 0.71 -1.09
C CYS A 185 3.24 -0.30 0.06
N GLY A 186 2.24 -1.12 0.33
CA GLY A 186 2.36 -2.23 1.28
C GLY A 186 3.10 -3.44 0.69
N GLN A 187 3.43 -4.40 1.55
CA GLN A 187 4.14 -5.63 1.15
C GLN A 187 3.24 -6.65 0.44
N GLY A 188 1.91 -6.53 0.52
CA GLY A 188 0.98 -7.50 -0.02
C GLY A 188 1.24 -7.86 -1.47
N ILE A 189 1.51 -6.88 -2.33
CA ILE A 189 1.83 -7.16 -3.74
C ILE A 189 3.23 -7.75 -3.96
N SER A 190 4.15 -7.62 -3.01
CA SER A 190 5.43 -8.34 -3.07
C SER A 190 5.24 -9.81 -2.72
N ASN A 191 4.31 -10.12 -1.82
CA ASN A 191 4.11 -11.45 -1.24
C ASN A 191 3.04 -12.27 -1.99
N SER A 192 2.01 -11.60 -2.55
CA SER A 192 0.85 -12.27 -3.14
C SER A 192 0.73 -12.00 -4.64
N VAL A 193 0.73 -13.08 -5.42
CA VAL A 193 0.43 -13.04 -6.86
C VAL A 193 -1.03 -12.64 -7.10
N ILE A 194 -1.93 -13.09 -6.21
CA ILE A 194 -3.36 -12.79 -6.31
C ILE A 194 -3.61 -11.30 -6.11
N LEU A 195 -3.00 -10.69 -5.09
CA LEU A 195 -3.09 -9.25 -4.89
C LEU A 195 -2.49 -8.47 -6.06
N ARG A 196 -1.38 -8.92 -6.66
CA ARG A 196 -0.82 -8.28 -7.88
C ARG A 196 -1.84 -8.20 -8.99
N GLY A 197 -2.45 -9.35 -9.34
CA GLY A 197 -3.46 -9.41 -10.38
C GLY A 197 -4.72 -8.60 -10.04
N LEU A 198 -5.20 -8.74 -8.80
CA LEU A 198 -6.38 -8.04 -8.33
C LEU A 198 -6.23 -6.51 -8.43
N VAL A 199 -5.13 -5.95 -7.92
CA VAL A 199 -4.93 -4.50 -7.93
C VAL A 199 -4.60 -3.97 -9.32
N ALA A 200 -3.95 -4.78 -10.18
CA ALA A 200 -3.73 -4.44 -11.58
C ALA A 200 -5.07 -4.33 -12.34
N ILE A 201 -5.95 -5.34 -12.22
CA ILE A 201 -7.29 -5.33 -12.81
C ILE A 201 -8.13 -4.18 -12.23
N ALA A 202 -8.01 -3.94 -10.92
CA ALA A 202 -8.70 -2.82 -10.27
C ALA A 202 -8.17 -1.45 -10.72
N GLY A 203 -7.01 -1.38 -11.37
CA GLY A 203 -6.50 -0.18 -12.03
C GLY A 203 -5.70 0.75 -11.11
N ILE A 204 -4.81 0.21 -10.26
CA ILE A 204 -3.81 1.04 -9.58
C ILE A 204 -2.85 1.68 -10.59
N VAL A 205 -2.27 2.82 -10.21
CA VAL A 205 -1.34 3.56 -11.10
C VAL A 205 0.13 3.35 -10.76
N SER A 206 0.43 2.80 -9.60
CA SER A 206 1.80 2.49 -9.17
C SER A 206 1.82 1.41 -8.11
N ALA A 207 2.88 0.64 -8.09
CA ALA A 207 3.14 -0.42 -7.13
C ALA A 207 4.57 -0.30 -6.61
N SER A 208 4.73 -0.18 -5.29
CA SER A 208 6.03 -0.28 -4.64
C SER A 208 6.24 -1.71 -4.16
N VAL A 209 7.36 -2.29 -4.53
CA VAL A 209 7.70 -3.68 -4.21
C VAL A 209 9.10 -3.77 -3.62
N VAL A 210 9.39 -4.83 -2.90
CA VAL A 210 10.76 -5.12 -2.47
C VAL A 210 11.63 -5.46 -3.68
N PRO A 211 12.92 -5.08 -3.69
CA PRO A 211 13.80 -5.26 -4.84
C PRO A 211 13.81 -6.69 -5.40
N ASP A 212 13.82 -7.68 -4.53
CA ASP A 212 13.91 -9.10 -4.91
C ASP A 212 12.71 -9.60 -5.71
N THR A 213 11.54 -8.98 -5.55
CA THR A 213 10.32 -9.36 -6.28
C THR A 213 10.01 -8.43 -7.46
N TYR A 214 10.86 -7.44 -7.74
CA TYR A 214 10.57 -6.41 -8.74
C TYR A 214 10.27 -7.00 -10.12
N PHE A 215 11.18 -7.77 -10.68
CA PHE A 215 11.00 -8.33 -12.02
C PHE A 215 9.80 -9.27 -12.10
N GLN A 216 9.62 -10.11 -11.07
CA GLN A 216 8.48 -11.03 -11.03
C GLN A 216 7.16 -10.24 -10.99
N THR A 217 7.09 -9.19 -10.20
CA THR A 217 5.88 -8.34 -10.13
C THR A 217 5.61 -7.64 -11.46
N VAL A 218 6.63 -7.16 -12.14
CA VAL A 218 6.49 -6.55 -13.47
C VAL A 218 5.92 -7.55 -14.47
N PHE A 219 6.45 -8.78 -14.49
CA PHE A 219 5.94 -9.83 -15.40
C PHE A 219 4.51 -10.25 -15.06
N ASP A 220 4.19 -10.42 -13.78
CA ASP A 220 2.84 -10.81 -13.35
C ASP A 220 1.81 -9.73 -13.71
N ILE A 221 2.12 -8.46 -13.46
CA ILE A 221 1.24 -7.35 -13.81
C ILE A 221 1.11 -7.23 -15.33
N ALA A 222 2.21 -7.31 -16.07
CA ALA A 222 2.19 -7.23 -17.52
C ALA A 222 1.36 -8.37 -18.15
N ALA A 223 1.42 -9.58 -17.60
CA ALA A 223 0.59 -10.70 -18.05
C ALA A 223 -0.90 -10.39 -17.85
N VAL A 224 -1.29 -9.90 -16.67
CA VAL A 224 -2.67 -9.53 -16.37
C VAL A 224 -3.15 -8.36 -17.25
N GLU A 225 -2.30 -7.36 -17.49
CA GLU A 225 -2.61 -6.23 -18.37
C GLU A 225 -2.79 -6.68 -19.84
N ALA A 226 -1.95 -7.63 -20.30
CA ALA A 226 -2.04 -8.18 -21.64
C ALA A 226 -3.37 -8.93 -21.90
N GLU A 227 -3.95 -9.54 -20.88
CA GLU A 227 -5.26 -10.19 -20.97
C GLU A 227 -6.41 -9.19 -21.07
N ASN A 228 -6.16 -7.91 -20.80
CA ASN A 228 -7.13 -6.82 -20.87
C ASN A 228 -8.44 -7.13 -20.11
N ILE A 229 -8.31 -7.68 -18.90
CA ILE A 229 -9.44 -8.07 -18.06
C ILE A 229 -10.14 -6.78 -17.57
N PRO A 230 -11.38 -6.54 -17.96
CA PRO A 230 -12.09 -5.37 -17.46
C PRO A 230 -12.40 -5.51 -15.97
N THR A 231 -12.40 -4.39 -15.24
CA THR A 231 -12.70 -4.35 -13.80
C THR A 231 -14.02 -5.03 -13.46
N SER A 232 -15.00 -5.01 -14.37
CA SER A 232 -16.27 -5.73 -14.24
C SER A 232 -16.14 -7.27 -14.16
N LYS A 233 -14.99 -7.82 -14.53
CA LYS A 233 -14.67 -9.25 -14.46
C LYS A 233 -13.84 -9.63 -13.22
N LEU A 234 -13.52 -8.67 -12.37
CA LEU A 234 -12.68 -8.89 -11.20
C LEU A 234 -13.18 -10.03 -10.31
N GLY A 235 -14.49 -10.11 -10.11
CA GLY A 235 -15.08 -11.17 -9.30
C GLY A 235 -15.03 -12.55 -9.92
N GLU A 236 -15.17 -12.65 -11.25
CA GLU A 236 -14.99 -13.92 -11.95
C GLU A 236 -13.54 -14.38 -11.85
N TRP A 237 -12.61 -13.43 -12.03
CA TRP A 237 -11.20 -13.69 -11.88
C TRP A 237 -10.86 -14.17 -10.46
N LEU A 238 -11.38 -13.53 -9.43
CA LEU A 238 -11.23 -13.96 -8.03
C LEU A 238 -11.90 -15.31 -7.75
N GLY A 239 -13.09 -15.55 -8.29
CA GLY A 239 -13.80 -16.81 -8.11
C GLY A 239 -13.03 -18.02 -8.64
N LYS A 240 -12.26 -17.83 -9.72
CA LYS A 240 -11.38 -18.85 -10.27
C LYS A 240 -10.13 -19.09 -9.43
N GLN A 241 -9.69 -18.10 -8.66
CA GLN A 241 -8.58 -18.22 -7.72
C GLN A 241 -8.95 -18.91 -6.40
N HIS A 242 -10.08 -19.63 -6.35
CA HIS A 242 -10.63 -20.25 -5.14
C HIS A 242 -11.04 -19.26 -4.03
N HIS A 243 -11.22 -17.98 -4.34
CA HIS A 243 -11.66 -16.96 -3.39
C HIS A 243 -13.18 -16.71 -3.43
N GLN A 244 -13.98 -17.78 -3.44
CA GLN A 244 -15.46 -17.68 -3.44
C GLN A 244 -16.00 -16.83 -2.28
N ARG A 245 -15.31 -16.86 -1.14
CA ARG A 245 -15.66 -16.05 0.03
C ARG A 245 -15.52 -14.56 -0.24
N LEU A 246 -14.44 -14.16 -0.91
CA LEU A 246 -14.21 -12.77 -1.29
C LEU A 246 -15.23 -12.29 -2.32
N ALA A 247 -15.52 -13.11 -3.34
CA ALA A 247 -16.54 -12.80 -4.32
C ALA A 247 -17.91 -12.55 -3.68
N LYS A 248 -18.29 -13.40 -2.72
CA LYS A 248 -19.54 -13.26 -1.95
C LYS A 248 -19.58 -11.96 -1.13
N LEU A 249 -18.51 -11.64 -0.42
CA LEU A 249 -18.43 -10.41 0.37
C LEU A 249 -18.48 -9.16 -0.48
N MET A 250 -17.86 -9.17 -1.65
CA MET A 250 -17.96 -8.04 -2.59
C MET A 250 -19.40 -7.87 -3.10
N GLU A 251 -20.13 -8.95 -3.32
CA GLU A 251 -21.54 -8.89 -3.68
C GLU A 251 -22.39 -8.30 -2.56
N GLU A 252 -22.19 -8.75 -1.31
CA GLU A 252 -22.86 -8.24 -0.11
C GLU A 252 -22.55 -6.76 0.15
N ALA A 253 -21.32 -6.31 -0.14
CA ALA A 253 -20.91 -4.91 -0.01
C ALA A 253 -21.44 -3.98 -1.13
N GLY A 254 -22.29 -4.48 -2.02
CA GLY A 254 -22.86 -3.70 -3.13
C GLY A 254 -21.94 -3.55 -4.34
N TYR A 255 -20.79 -4.21 -4.33
CA TYR A 255 -19.86 -4.29 -5.47
C TYR A 255 -20.14 -5.48 -6.39
N GLY A 256 -21.24 -6.20 -6.14
CA GLY A 256 -21.67 -7.35 -6.95
C GLY A 256 -21.94 -7.03 -8.42
N HIS A 257 -22.23 -5.77 -8.75
CA HIS A 257 -22.33 -5.32 -10.15
C HIS A 257 -20.98 -5.42 -10.90
N ILE A 258 -19.86 -5.35 -10.17
CA ILE A 258 -18.51 -5.55 -10.67
C ILE A 258 -18.27 -7.04 -10.93
N LEU A 259 -18.98 -7.91 -10.20
CA LEU A 259 -18.85 -9.37 -10.26
C LEU A 259 -19.72 -10.04 -11.33
N LYS A 260 -20.74 -9.36 -11.85
CA LYS A 260 -21.80 -9.97 -12.67
C LYS A 260 -21.63 -9.82 -14.17
N LYS A 261 -20.49 -10.15 -14.77
CA LYS A 261 -20.49 -10.55 -16.19
C LYS A 261 -19.15 -11.16 -16.62
N TYR A 262 -19.23 -12.36 -17.15
CA TYR A 262 -18.30 -13.08 -18.04
C TYR A 262 -17.48 -14.23 -17.44
N THR A 263 -17.46 -15.33 -18.16
CA THR A 263 -16.54 -16.47 -18.04
C THR A 263 -15.23 -16.17 -18.79
N LEU A 264 -14.08 -16.47 -18.17
CA LEU A 264 -12.78 -16.36 -18.86
C LEU A 264 -12.73 -17.34 -20.04
N PRO A 265 -12.05 -17.00 -21.14
CA PRO A 265 -11.69 -17.97 -22.14
C PRO A 265 -10.94 -19.15 -21.53
N GLN A 266 -11.21 -20.34 -22.03
CA GLN A 266 -10.73 -21.61 -21.43
C GLN A 266 -9.20 -21.70 -21.46
N ASP A 267 -8.55 -21.17 -22.47
CA ASP A 267 -7.10 -21.12 -22.66
C ASP A 267 -6.39 -20.26 -21.58
N ILE A 268 -7.01 -19.17 -21.15
CA ILE A 268 -6.50 -18.31 -20.08
C ILE A 268 -6.64 -19.01 -18.73
N GLN A 269 -7.71 -19.74 -18.53
CA GLN A 269 -7.93 -20.52 -17.32
C GLN A 269 -6.90 -21.64 -17.18
N GLU A 270 -6.65 -22.39 -18.24
CA GLU A 270 -5.67 -23.49 -18.29
C GLU A 270 -4.24 -22.98 -18.07
N TRP A 271 -3.88 -21.83 -18.67
CA TRP A 271 -2.57 -21.19 -18.46
C TRP A 271 -2.36 -20.78 -17.00
N TYR A 272 -3.36 -20.17 -16.38
CA TYR A 272 -3.27 -19.69 -15.00
C TYR A 272 -3.20 -20.85 -14.00
N GLU A 273 -4.01 -21.87 -14.17
CA GLU A 273 -3.97 -23.09 -13.36
C GLU A 273 -2.61 -23.80 -13.49
N GLY A 274 -2.05 -23.87 -14.68
CA GLY A 274 -0.72 -24.41 -14.94
C GLY A 274 0.41 -23.60 -14.31
N GLU A 275 0.27 -22.26 -14.24
CA GLU A 275 1.27 -21.41 -13.60
C GLU A 275 1.21 -21.49 -12.07
N LEU A 276 0.02 -21.55 -11.48
CA LEU A 276 -0.16 -21.79 -10.05
C LEU A 276 0.42 -23.15 -9.64
N GLN A 277 0.19 -24.18 -10.42
CA GLN A 277 0.70 -25.51 -10.13
C GLN A 277 2.23 -25.55 -10.20
N ARG A 278 2.84 -24.95 -11.22
CA ARG A 278 4.31 -24.81 -11.34
C ARG A 278 4.92 -24.07 -10.14
N ARG A 279 4.29 -23.02 -9.65
CA ARG A 279 4.77 -22.27 -8.49
C ARG A 279 4.62 -23.02 -7.18
N HIS A 280 3.54 -23.78 -7.01
CA HIS A 280 3.39 -24.67 -5.87
C HIS A 280 4.43 -25.78 -5.87
N GLU A 281 4.80 -26.31 -7.04
CA GLU A 281 5.87 -27.29 -7.18
C GLU A 281 7.24 -26.68 -6.85
N GLN A 282 7.55 -25.48 -7.37
CA GLN A 282 8.78 -24.75 -7.05
C GLN A 282 8.89 -24.38 -5.57
N LEU A 283 7.79 -24.00 -4.92
CA LEU A 283 7.75 -23.74 -3.49
C LEU A 283 7.98 -25.01 -2.68
N ARG A 284 7.40 -26.15 -3.09
CA ARG A 284 7.67 -27.45 -2.46
C ARG A 284 9.13 -27.86 -2.61
N GLU A 285 9.69 -27.77 -3.80
CA GLU A 285 11.11 -28.07 -4.03
C GLU A 285 12.03 -27.19 -3.18
N HIS A 286 11.70 -25.90 -2.98
CA HIS A 286 12.46 -25.01 -2.10
C HIS A 286 12.30 -25.33 -0.61
N LEU A 287 11.15 -25.85 -0.19
CA LEU A 287 10.89 -26.26 1.18
C LEU A 287 11.49 -27.62 1.51
N ASP A 288 11.57 -28.52 0.52
CA ASP A 288 12.10 -29.87 0.64
C ASP A 288 13.64 -29.92 0.43
N THR A 289 14.26 -28.84 -0.05
CA THR A 289 15.71 -28.76 -0.17
C THR A 289 16.33 -28.56 1.22
N PRO A 290 17.15 -29.49 1.75
CA PRO A 290 17.78 -29.30 3.04
C PRO A 290 18.62 -28.01 3.00
N LYS A 291 18.35 -27.09 3.90
CA LYS A 291 19.21 -25.93 4.12
C LYS A 291 20.55 -26.45 4.60
N GLU A 292 21.54 -26.55 3.73
CA GLU A 292 22.92 -26.77 4.16
C GLU A 292 23.26 -25.64 5.13
N SER A 293 23.60 -26.06 6.35
CA SER A 293 23.93 -25.16 7.46
C SER A 293 25.13 -24.30 7.08
N PHE A 294 24.91 -23.02 6.81
CA PHE A 294 25.95 -22.00 6.79
C PHE A 294 26.39 -21.67 8.22
N TYR A 295 26.90 -22.67 8.92
CA TYR A 295 27.77 -22.45 10.05
C TYR A 295 29.08 -23.22 9.76
N ARG A 296 30.01 -22.57 9.08
CA ARG A 296 31.41 -22.89 9.23
C ARG A 296 31.96 -22.00 10.34
N THR A 297 32.18 -22.66 11.45
CA THR A 297 33.17 -22.24 12.46
C THR A 297 34.53 -22.03 11.81
N GLU A 298 35.05 -20.82 11.91
CA GLU A 298 36.45 -20.55 12.33
C GLU A 298 36.52 -19.10 12.83
#